data_1bd6334f210d2e11f794cce8c6ea3b18
#
_entry.id   1bd6334f210d2e11f794cce8c6ea3b18
#
_cell.length_a   1.000
_cell.length_b   1.000
_cell.length_c   1.000
_cell.angle_alpha   90.00
_cell.angle_beta   90.00
_cell.angle_gamma   90.00
#
_symmetry.space_group_name_H-M   'P 1'
#
loop_
_entity.id
_entity.type
_entity.pdbx_description
1 polymer ?
#
loop_
_entity_poly.entity_id
_entity_poly.type
_entity_poly.pdbx_seq_one_letter_code
_entity_poly.pdbx_strand_id
1 'polypeptide(L)'
;PYAEAKKYLTSLSGIGDKVADCILLFGASRFEAFPVDTWIKQAMTALYSTPPNAGKIREFAAERFGGYAGFAQQLIFAAIRKNLF
;
A
#
# COMPACT_ATOMS: atom_id res chain seq x y z
N PRO A 1 13.11 4.72 -10.33
CA PRO A 1 12.11 5.40 -9.49
C PRO A 1 10.85 4.57 -9.35
N TYR A 2 10.19 4.71 -8.20
CA TYR A 2 9.00 3.93 -7.89
C TYR A 2 7.90 4.09 -8.93
N ALA A 3 7.57 5.32 -9.29
CA ALA A 3 6.47 5.59 -10.22
C ALA A 3 6.70 4.95 -11.59
N GLU A 4 7.91 5.04 -12.11
CA GLU A 4 8.24 4.42 -13.40
C GLU A 4 8.23 2.90 -13.32
N ALA A 5 8.79 2.35 -12.23
CA ALA A 5 8.81 0.91 -12.03
C ALA A 5 7.38 0.36 -11.91
N LYS A 6 6.51 1.06 -11.17
CA LYS A 6 5.12 0.66 -11.04
C LYS A 6 4.39 0.72 -12.37
N LYS A 7 4.62 1.80 -13.13
CA LYS A 7 4.01 1.94 -14.44
C LYS A 7 4.40 0.78 -15.38
N TYR A 8 5.67 0.39 -15.35
CA TYR A 8 6.13 -0.74 -16.14
C TYR A 8 5.44 -2.03 -15.72
N LEU A 9 5.40 -2.31 -14.41
CA LEU A 9 4.80 -3.54 -13.91
C LEU A 9 3.31 -3.62 -14.21
N THR A 10 2.58 -2.52 -14.03
CA THR A 10 1.14 -2.53 -14.30
C THR A 10 0.82 -2.60 -15.78
N SER A 11 1.78 -2.36 -16.65
CA SER A 11 1.59 -2.56 -18.08
C SER A 11 1.60 -4.03 -18.47
N LEU A 12 2.08 -4.92 -17.59
CA LEU A 12 2.14 -6.34 -17.84
C LEU A 12 0.78 -6.98 -17.57
N SER A 13 0.43 -7.96 -18.38
CA SER A 13 -0.84 -8.66 -18.20
C SER A 13 -0.90 -9.37 -16.85
N GLY A 14 -1.99 -9.17 -16.13
CA GLY A 14 -2.20 -9.80 -14.83
C GLY A 14 -1.58 -9.09 -13.65
N ILE A 15 -0.90 -7.96 -13.86
CA ILE A 15 -0.29 -7.20 -12.77
C ILE A 15 -1.09 -5.93 -12.55
N GLY A 16 -1.88 -5.91 -11.47
CA GLY A 16 -2.60 -4.71 -11.04
C GLY A 16 -1.81 -3.91 -10.01
N ASP A 17 -2.42 -2.84 -9.50
CA ASP A 17 -1.77 -1.93 -8.56
C ASP A 17 -1.28 -2.63 -7.29
N LYS A 18 -2.12 -3.47 -6.68
CA LYS A 18 -1.75 -4.14 -5.44
C LYS A 18 -0.56 -5.07 -5.66
N VAL A 19 -0.59 -5.87 -6.72
CA VAL A 19 0.49 -6.82 -7.01
C VAL A 19 1.77 -6.07 -7.35
N ALA A 20 1.68 -4.99 -8.13
CA ALA A 20 2.85 -4.18 -8.46
C ALA A 20 3.48 -3.59 -7.18
N ASP A 21 2.67 -3.05 -6.28
CA ASP A 21 3.18 -2.50 -5.03
C ASP A 21 3.80 -3.57 -4.14
N CYS A 22 3.22 -4.79 -4.12
CA CYS A 22 3.82 -5.90 -3.38
C CYS A 22 5.20 -6.26 -3.94
N ILE A 23 5.32 -6.34 -5.26
CA ILE A 23 6.59 -6.64 -5.89
C ILE A 23 7.64 -5.57 -5.55
N LEU A 24 7.25 -4.30 -5.64
CA LEU A 24 8.19 -3.21 -5.38
C LEU A 24 8.59 -3.13 -3.92
N LEU A 25 7.63 -3.33 -3.00
CA LEU A 25 7.93 -3.28 -1.58
C LEU A 25 8.83 -4.43 -1.15
N PHE A 26 8.46 -5.66 -1.51
CA PHE A 26 9.15 -6.85 -0.99
C PHE A 26 10.33 -7.27 -1.85
N GLY A 27 10.26 -7.06 -3.16
CA GLY A 27 11.31 -7.49 -4.07
C GLY A 27 12.37 -6.45 -4.34
N ALA A 28 12.01 -5.16 -4.28
CA ALA A 28 12.92 -4.06 -4.64
C ALA A 28 13.13 -3.06 -3.52
N SER A 29 12.60 -3.31 -2.33
CA SER A 29 12.72 -2.43 -1.15
C SER A 29 12.27 -1.00 -1.44
N ARG A 30 11.23 -0.83 -2.23
CA ARG A 30 10.65 0.48 -2.54
C ARG A 30 9.62 0.83 -1.47
N PHE A 31 10.06 1.54 -0.43
CA PHE A 31 9.24 1.81 0.75
C PHE A 31 8.15 2.85 0.52
N GLU A 32 8.11 3.48 -0.66
CA GLU A 32 6.99 4.33 -1.07
C GLU A 32 5.75 3.50 -1.41
N ALA A 33 5.93 2.23 -1.74
CA ALA A 33 4.83 1.35 -2.13
C ALA A 33 3.91 1.07 -0.94
N PHE A 34 2.61 1.13 -1.17
CA PHE A 34 1.60 0.89 -0.15
C PHE A 34 0.55 -0.06 -0.73
N PRO A 35 0.83 -1.38 -0.71
CA PRO A 35 -0.15 -2.35 -1.24
C PRO A 35 -1.45 -2.29 -0.44
N VAL A 36 -2.58 -2.21 -1.13
CA VAL A 36 -3.89 -2.10 -0.49
C VAL A 36 -4.70 -3.36 -0.78
N ASP A 37 -4.85 -4.21 0.22
CA ASP A 37 -5.76 -5.35 0.16
C ASP A 37 -7.00 -5.04 1.00
N THR A 38 -7.90 -6.02 1.10
CA THR A 38 -9.15 -5.85 1.84
C THR A 38 -8.90 -5.47 3.30
N TRP A 39 -7.93 -6.12 3.95
CA TRP A 39 -7.64 -5.89 5.37
C TRP A 39 -7.04 -4.50 5.60
N ILE A 40 -6.10 -4.10 4.76
CA ILE A 40 -5.51 -2.76 4.85
C ILE A 40 -6.58 -1.70 4.59
N LYS A 41 -7.45 -1.93 3.61
CA LYS A 41 -8.55 -1.00 3.32
C LYS A 41 -9.43 -0.79 4.55
N GLN A 42 -9.83 -1.88 5.20
CA GLN A 42 -10.65 -1.79 6.41
C GLN A 42 -9.93 -1.07 7.53
N ALA A 43 -8.65 -1.38 7.75
CA ALA A 43 -7.86 -0.75 8.79
C ALA A 43 -7.69 0.74 8.56
N MET A 44 -7.41 1.15 7.33
CA MET A 44 -7.25 2.57 7.02
C MET A 44 -8.54 3.34 7.22
N THR A 45 -9.68 2.75 6.83
CA THR A 45 -10.97 3.37 7.10
C THR A 45 -11.23 3.52 8.60
N ALA A 46 -10.91 2.49 9.38
CA ALA A 46 -11.12 2.51 10.82
C ALA A 46 -10.18 3.51 11.53
N LEU A 47 -8.91 3.57 11.12
CA LEU A 47 -7.92 4.39 11.81
C LEU A 47 -7.91 5.84 11.36
N TYR A 48 -8.13 6.10 10.09
CA TYR A 48 -7.97 7.44 9.50
C TYR A 48 -9.22 7.94 8.79
N SER A 49 -10.31 7.19 8.83
CA SER A 49 -11.56 7.55 8.18
C SER A 49 -11.42 7.78 6.66
N THR A 50 -10.51 7.04 6.02
CA THR A 50 -10.36 7.14 4.58
C THR A 50 -11.57 6.53 3.87
N PRO A 51 -11.91 7.01 2.66
CA PRO A 51 -12.92 6.31 1.86
C PRO A 51 -12.44 4.88 1.54
N PRO A 52 -13.36 3.91 1.38
CA PRO A 52 -12.96 2.54 1.07
C PRO A 52 -12.59 2.38 -0.41
N ASN A 53 -11.63 3.13 -0.87
CA ASN A 53 -11.17 3.19 -2.26
C ASN A 53 -9.65 3.10 -2.27
N ALA A 54 -9.12 2.09 -2.94
CA ALA A 54 -7.68 1.82 -2.93
C ALA A 54 -6.86 3.01 -3.43
N GLY A 55 -7.32 3.68 -4.49
CA GLY A 55 -6.62 4.85 -5.01
C GLY A 55 -6.54 5.99 -4.00
N LYS A 56 -7.66 6.28 -3.32
CA LYS A 56 -7.70 7.31 -2.29
C LYS A 56 -6.85 6.94 -1.09
N ILE A 57 -6.84 5.68 -0.72
CA ILE A 57 -6.00 5.21 0.39
C ILE A 57 -4.52 5.38 0.05
N ARG A 58 -4.12 5.04 -1.18
CA ARG A 58 -2.74 5.24 -1.62
C ARG A 58 -2.34 6.70 -1.62
N GLU A 59 -3.24 7.59 -2.07
CA GLU A 59 -2.99 9.03 -2.02
C GLU A 59 -2.81 9.51 -0.58
N PHE A 60 -3.67 9.06 0.32
CA PHE A 60 -3.57 9.40 1.74
C PHE A 60 -2.25 8.91 2.32
N ALA A 61 -1.87 7.67 2.01
CA ALA A 61 -0.63 7.10 2.53
C ALA A 61 0.59 7.86 2.02
N ALA A 62 0.58 8.28 0.76
CA ALA A 62 1.69 9.04 0.19
C ALA A 62 1.85 10.39 0.91
N GLU A 63 0.75 11.07 1.21
CA GLU A 63 0.80 12.34 1.93
C GLU A 63 1.18 12.17 3.39
N ARG A 64 0.59 11.16 4.05
CA ARG A 64 0.74 10.97 5.50
C ARG A 64 2.08 10.37 5.86
N PHE A 65 2.53 9.38 5.10
CA PHE A 65 3.72 8.59 5.41
C PHE A 65 4.89 8.88 4.49
N GLY A 66 4.66 9.53 3.36
CA GLY A 66 5.70 9.88 2.42
C GLY A 66 6.48 8.67 1.94
N GLY A 67 7.80 8.77 1.89
CA GLY A 67 8.66 7.69 1.43
C GLY A 67 8.70 6.46 2.33
N TYR A 68 8.05 6.52 3.50
CA TYR A 68 7.99 5.40 4.44
C TYR A 68 6.65 4.71 4.45
N ALA A 69 5.80 4.95 3.43
CA ALA A 69 4.46 4.38 3.39
C ALA A 69 4.48 2.85 3.52
N GLY A 70 5.43 2.17 2.90
CA GLY A 70 5.55 0.72 2.98
C GLY A 70 5.83 0.22 4.39
N PHE A 71 6.66 0.95 5.16
CA PHE A 71 6.88 0.62 6.56
C PHE A 71 5.60 0.76 7.36
N ALA A 72 4.85 1.84 7.14
CA ALA A 72 3.58 2.05 7.83
C ALA A 72 2.60 0.93 7.49
N GLN A 73 2.54 0.52 6.22
CA GLN A 73 1.69 -0.57 5.78
C GLN A 73 2.04 -1.87 6.51
N GLN A 74 3.32 -2.17 6.66
CA GLN A 74 3.75 -3.38 7.36
C GLN A 74 3.39 -3.35 8.85
N LEU A 75 3.51 -2.18 9.50
CA LEU A 75 3.12 -2.04 10.90
C LEU A 75 1.62 -2.22 11.08
N ILE A 76 0.82 -1.62 10.19
CA ILE A 76 -0.63 -1.77 10.22
C ILE A 76 -1.01 -3.23 10.01
N PHE A 77 -0.38 -3.88 9.05
CA PHE A 77 -0.67 -5.29 8.76
C PHE A 77 -0.32 -6.19 9.94
N ALA A 78 0.80 -5.93 10.60
CA ALA A 78 1.18 -6.68 11.81
C ALA A 78 0.16 -6.48 12.92
N ALA A 79 -0.36 -5.27 13.09
CA ALA A 79 -1.38 -4.97 14.09
C ALA A 79 -2.67 -5.72 13.79
N ILE A 80 -3.07 -5.78 12.52
CA ILE A 80 -4.26 -6.56 12.11
C ILE A 80 -4.07 -8.02 12.50
N ARG A 81 -2.92 -8.59 12.20
CA ARG A 81 -2.64 -10.01 12.49
C ARG A 81 -2.65 -10.31 13.97
N LYS A 82 -2.36 -9.33 14.82
CA LYS A 82 -2.36 -9.48 16.27
C LYS A 82 -3.67 -9.03 16.92
N ASN A 83 -4.67 -8.70 16.12
CA ASN A 83 -5.97 -8.24 16.61
C ASN A 83 -5.87 -7.02 17.52
N LEU A 84 -5.04 -6.04 17.16
CA LEU A 84 -4.89 -4.83 17.97
C LEU A 84 -5.95 -3.77 17.67
N PHE A 85 -6.81 -4.02 16.69
CA PHE A 85 -8.01 -3.21 16.43
C PHE A 85 -9.12 -4.02 15.78
#